data_704d991a174baeb4b0146dcf2226f43d
#
_entry.id   704d991a174baeb4b0146dcf2226f43d
#
_cell.length_a   1.000
_cell.length_b   1.000
_cell.length_c   1.000
_cell.angle_alpha   90.00
_cell.angle_beta   90.00
_cell.angle_gamma   90.00
#
_symmetry.space_group_name_H-M   'P 1'
#
loop_
_entity.id
_entity.type
_entity.pdbx_description
1 polymer ?
#
loop_
_entity_poly.entity_id
_entity_poly.type
_entity_poly.pdbx_seq_one_letter_code
_entity_poly.pdbx_strand_id
1 'polypeptide(L)'
;SFTTRYISYIFIAITAIIIFLSIIGRIPITYVLLDLMINYLVIKLLTKRLSNVIDTFIKNKREIIKYSSLLSLIQDEKFESKKLLELQKDLVSSNINCKTEMKKLKNIVNWLGDSTSNAYYLIINVFLMSDIFILCNLEEWRIKNGYKLEKWLEIMGEIEALVSLSTLAFEHEEWTYPTISGVNEIEAKALAHPLLGDRAKSNDFKLYGSEKVALITGSNMSGKSTFLRTIGFNMVLTYLGLPTFSKGFKCGISNIYTCMRTQDNLDENIS
;
A
#
# COMPACT_ATOMS: atom_id res chain seq x y z
N SER A 1 -23.50 -14.91 -12.60
CA SER A 1 -23.42 -13.45 -12.71
C SER A 1 -24.44 -12.81 -13.65
N PHE A 2 -24.43 -12.99 -14.97
CA PHE A 2 -25.47 -12.43 -15.86
C PHE A 2 -26.86 -12.99 -15.52
N THR A 3 -26.98 -14.29 -15.37
CA THR A 3 -28.22 -14.99 -14.98
C THR A 3 -28.79 -14.47 -13.65
N THR A 4 -27.96 -14.25 -12.65
CA THR A 4 -28.38 -13.74 -11.34
C THR A 4 -28.98 -12.34 -11.43
N ARG A 5 -28.38 -11.47 -12.25
CA ARG A 5 -28.86 -10.12 -12.50
C ARG A 5 -30.22 -10.10 -13.19
N TYR A 6 -30.42 -10.96 -14.21
CA TYR A 6 -31.73 -11.09 -14.88
C TYR A 6 -32.80 -11.62 -13.94
N ILE A 7 -32.48 -12.61 -13.12
CA ILE A 7 -33.40 -13.14 -12.11
C ILE A 7 -33.84 -12.00 -11.16
N SER A 8 -32.92 -11.19 -10.69
CA SER A 8 -33.26 -10.06 -9.81
C SER A 8 -34.18 -9.04 -10.47
N TYR A 9 -34.00 -8.72 -11.75
CA TYR A 9 -34.93 -7.86 -12.47
C TYR A 9 -36.33 -8.44 -12.58
N ILE A 10 -36.47 -9.76 -12.75
CA ILE A 10 -37.78 -10.43 -12.77
C ILE A 10 -38.47 -10.30 -11.42
N PHE A 11 -37.78 -10.54 -10.31
CA PHE A 11 -38.33 -10.39 -8.97
C PHE A 11 -38.77 -8.94 -8.68
N ILE A 12 -37.96 -7.94 -9.05
CA ILE A 12 -38.31 -6.53 -8.91
C ILE A 12 -39.56 -6.19 -9.72
N ALA A 13 -39.68 -6.69 -10.96
CA ALA A 13 -40.85 -6.48 -11.80
C ALA A 13 -42.12 -7.14 -11.19
N ILE A 14 -42.01 -8.34 -10.66
CA ILE A 14 -43.09 -9.02 -9.97
C ILE A 14 -43.54 -8.22 -8.75
N THR A 15 -42.61 -7.79 -7.92
CA THR A 15 -42.91 -6.94 -6.74
C THR A 15 -43.62 -5.67 -7.14
N ALA A 16 -43.17 -4.97 -8.20
CA ALA A 16 -43.81 -3.77 -8.70
C ALA A 16 -45.27 -4.01 -9.17
N ILE A 17 -45.51 -5.13 -9.87
CA ILE A 17 -46.85 -5.52 -10.34
C ILE A 17 -47.77 -5.85 -9.15
N ILE A 18 -47.27 -6.61 -8.16
CA ILE A 18 -48.08 -6.96 -6.95
C ILE A 18 -48.43 -5.70 -6.17
N ILE A 19 -47.50 -4.77 -5.98
CA ILE A 19 -47.78 -3.50 -5.31
C ILE A 19 -48.83 -2.68 -6.08
N PHE A 20 -48.68 -2.58 -7.39
CA PHE A 20 -49.62 -1.86 -8.25
C PHE A 20 -51.04 -2.44 -8.17
N LEU A 21 -51.17 -3.78 -8.24
CA LEU A 21 -52.46 -4.47 -8.14
C LEU A 21 -53.10 -4.28 -6.72
N SER A 22 -52.27 -4.23 -5.69
CA SER A 22 -52.74 -3.98 -4.32
C SER A 22 -53.26 -2.54 -4.15
N ILE A 23 -52.57 -1.56 -4.73
CA ILE A 23 -53.01 -0.15 -4.70
C ILE A 23 -54.36 0.04 -5.40
N ILE A 24 -54.62 -0.68 -6.51
CA ILE A 24 -55.91 -0.62 -7.23
C ILE A 24 -57.02 -1.42 -6.51
N GLY A 25 -56.67 -2.11 -5.42
CA GLY A 25 -57.63 -2.92 -4.65
C GLY A 25 -57.99 -4.25 -5.27
N ARG A 26 -57.20 -4.72 -6.27
CA ARG A 26 -57.45 -6.03 -6.92
C ARG A 26 -56.96 -7.19 -6.09
N ILE A 27 -55.96 -7.01 -5.25
CA ILE A 27 -55.40 -8.00 -4.35
C ILE A 27 -55.19 -7.45 -2.96
N PRO A 28 -55.36 -8.27 -1.89
CA PRO A 28 -55.09 -7.86 -0.53
C PRO A 28 -53.58 -7.54 -0.31
N ILE A 29 -53.27 -6.63 0.61
CA ILE A 29 -51.92 -6.22 1.00
C ILE A 29 -51.09 -7.39 1.55
N THR A 30 -51.74 -8.45 2.00
CA THR A 30 -51.08 -9.68 2.47
C THR A 30 -50.19 -10.33 1.40
N TYR A 31 -50.56 -10.21 0.13
CA TYR A 31 -49.71 -10.75 -1.00
C TYR A 31 -48.45 -9.92 -1.18
N VAL A 32 -48.48 -8.58 -0.91
CA VAL A 32 -47.27 -7.76 -0.92
C VAL A 32 -46.32 -8.21 0.19
N LEU A 33 -46.81 -8.46 1.38
CA LEU A 33 -46.01 -8.95 2.51
C LEU A 33 -45.39 -10.33 2.22
N LEU A 34 -46.16 -11.22 1.60
CA LEU A 34 -45.66 -12.54 1.20
C LEU A 34 -44.55 -12.43 0.15
N ASP A 35 -44.68 -11.60 -0.87
CA ASP A 35 -43.68 -11.32 -1.89
C ASP A 35 -42.40 -10.77 -1.30
N LEU A 36 -42.48 -9.76 -0.42
CA LEU A 36 -41.34 -9.20 0.28
C LEU A 36 -40.62 -10.25 1.15
N MET A 37 -41.35 -11.15 1.79
CA MET A 37 -40.76 -12.27 2.54
C MET A 37 -40.02 -13.22 1.61
N ILE A 38 -40.56 -13.54 0.43
CA ILE A 38 -39.90 -14.35 -0.57
C ILE A 38 -38.61 -13.67 -1.05
N ASN A 39 -38.69 -12.38 -1.39
CA ASN A 39 -37.51 -11.60 -1.79
C ASN A 39 -36.40 -11.64 -0.74
N TYR A 40 -36.76 -11.46 0.53
CA TYR A 40 -35.81 -11.54 1.64
C TYR A 40 -35.16 -12.92 1.73
N LEU A 41 -35.91 -14.00 1.59
CA LEU A 41 -35.38 -15.36 1.61
C LEU A 41 -34.43 -15.61 0.41
N VAL A 42 -34.80 -15.18 -0.78
CA VAL A 42 -33.96 -15.28 -1.98
C VAL A 42 -32.66 -14.54 -1.83
N ILE A 43 -32.69 -13.28 -1.36
CA ILE A 43 -31.50 -12.49 -1.06
C ILE A 43 -30.63 -13.25 -0.08
N LYS A 44 -31.18 -13.71 1.06
CA LYS A 44 -30.43 -14.41 2.10
C LYS A 44 -29.77 -15.70 1.58
N LEU A 45 -30.46 -16.45 0.74
CA LEU A 45 -29.92 -17.69 0.15
C LEU A 45 -28.78 -17.41 -0.84
N LEU A 46 -28.93 -16.37 -1.67
CA LEU A 46 -27.91 -16.02 -2.67
C LEU A 46 -26.69 -15.34 -2.03
N THR A 47 -26.89 -14.50 -1.02
CA THR A 47 -25.80 -13.81 -0.33
C THR A 47 -25.04 -14.71 0.64
N LYS A 48 -25.69 -15.77 1.19
CA LYS A 48 -25.03 -16.71 2.11
C LYS A 48 -23.77 -17.37 1.53
N ARG A 49 -23.76 -17.67 0.22
CA ARG A 49 -22.59 -18.26 -0.45
C ARG A 49 -21.42 -17.29 -0.58
N LEU A 50 -21.68 -15.98 -0.51
CA LEU A 50 -20.71 -14.91 -0.71
C LEU A 50 -20.43 -14.12 0.57
N SER A 51 -21.00 -14.55 1.72
CA SER A 51 -20.84 -13.84 3.01
C SER A 51 -19.37 -13.63 3.36
N ASN A 52 -18.51 -14.64 3.21
CA ASN A 52 -17.09 -14.53 3.50
C ASN A 52 -16.38 -13.46 2.62
N VAL A 53 -16.81 -13.34 1.36
CA VAL A 53 -16.27 -12.33 0.44
C VAL A 53 -16.75 -10.95 0.87
N ILE A 54 -18.03 -10.80 1.17
CA ILE A 54 -18.64 -9.56 1.67
C ILE A 54 -17.93 -9.09 2.94
N ASP A 55 -17.80 -9.99 3.92
CA ASP A 55 -17.15 -9.69 5.21
C ASP A 55 -15.70 -9.27 5.02
N THR A 56 -14.97 -9.90 4.09
CA THR A 56 -13.59 -9.51 3.75
C THR A 56 -13.53 -8.09 3.17
N PHE A 57 -14.44 -7.72 2.27
CA PHE A 57 -14.47 -6.36 1.70
C PHE A 57 -14.91 -5.31 2.72
N ILE A 58 -15.88 -5.63 3.58
CA ILE A 58 -16.32 -4.73 4.66
C ILE A 58 -15.17 -4.51 5.65
N LYS A 59 -14.49 -5.57 6.07
CA LYS A 59 -13.34 -5.49 6.99
C LYS A 59 -12.21 -4.62 6.43
N ASN A 60 -11.94 -4.73 5.13
CA ASN A 60 -10.88 -3.99 4.47
C ASN A 60 -11.37 -2.70 3.79
N LYS A 61 -12.59 -2.25 4.06
CA LYS A 61 -13.18 -1.04 3.45
C LYS A 61 -12.26 0.19 3.58
N ARG A 62 -11.73 0.42 4.78
CA ARG A 62 -10.84 1.55 5.06
C ARG A 62 -9.58 1.53 4.19
N GLU A 63 -8.97 0.36 4.05
CA GLU A 63 -7.75 0.19 3.26
C GLU A 63 -8.04 0.39 1.75
N ILE A 64 -9.15 -0.14 1.26
CA ILE A 64 -9.56 0.06 -0.15
C ILE A 64 -9.77 1.54 -0.46
N ILE A 65 -10.44 2.28 0.46
CA ILE A 65 -10.65 3.71 0.31
C ILE A 65 -9.32 4.46 0.31
N LYS A 66 -8.40 4.12 1.23
CA LYS A 66 -7.07 4.70 1.33
C LYS A 66 -6.27 4.47 0.05
N TYR A 67 -6.18 3.23 -0.41
CA TYR A 67 -5.44 2.88 -1.63
C TYR A 67 -6.05 3.52 -2.88
N SER A 68 -7.37 3.59 -2.98
CA SER A 68 -8.04 4.31 -4.07
C SER A 68 -7.65 5.79 -4.10
N SER A 69 -7.51 6.42 -2.94
CA SER A 69 -7.13 7.83 -2.83
C SER A 69 -5.66 8.05 -3.16
N LEU A 70 -4.75 7.18 -2.65
CA LEU A 70 -3.32 7.24 -2.94
C LEU A 70 -3.02 7.01 -4.42
N LEU A 71 -3.60 5.98 -5.04
CA LEU A 71 -3.43 5.69 -6.47
C LEU A 71 -3.96 6.83 -7.35
N SER A 72 -5.05 7.49 -6.92
CA SER A 72 -5.56 8.67 -7.61
C SER A 72 -4.59 9.84 -7.52
N LEU A 73 -4.00 10.08 -6.34
CA LEU A 73 -3.02 11.13 -6.11
C LEU A 73 -1.75 10.91 -6.95
N ILE A 74 -1.22 9.68 -6.93
CA ILE A 74 -0.06 9.30 -7.76
C ILE A 74 -0.34 9.54 -9.25
N GLN A 75 -1.55 9.22 -9.72
CA GLN A 75 -1.90 9.36 -11.13
C GLN A 75 -2.10 10.82 -11.56
N ASP A 76 -2.51 11.71 -10.64
CA ASP A 76 -2.73 13.13 -10.90
C ASP A 76 -1.46 13.98 -10.71
N GLU A 77 -0.41 13.43 -10.07
CA GLU A 77 0.84 14.16 -9.77
C GLU A 77 1.67 14.36 -11.05
N LYS A 78 2.39 15.48 -11.07
CA LYS A 78 3.33 15.82 -12.15
C LYS A 78 4.75 15.48 -11.73
N PHE A 79 5.20 14.30 -12.12
CA PHE A 79 6.56 13.88 -11.86
C PHE A 79 7.53 14.39 -12.94
N GLU A 80 8.74 14.75 -12.52
CA GLU A 80 9.85 15.11 -13.41
C GLU A 80 10.82 13.93 -13.61
N SER A 81 10.94 13.06 -12.60
CA SER A 81 11.82 11.90 -12.64
C SER A 81 11.34 10.87 -13.67
N LYS A 82 12.27 10.44 -14.55
CA LYS A 82 12.00 9.40 -15.57
C LYS A 82 11.42 8.11 -14.94
N LYS A 83 11.99 7.66 -13.82
CA LYS A 83 11.53 6.47 -13.10
C LYS A 83 10.09 6.61 -12.60
N LEU A 84 9.75 7.74 -11.98
CA LEU A 84 8.40 7.99 -11.47
C LEU A 84 7.39 8.13 -12.61
N LEU A 85 7.78 8.72 -13.74
CA LEU A 85 6.95 8.79 -14.95
C LEU A 85 6.69 7.40 -15.56
N GLU A 86 7.66 6.50 -15.55
CA GLU A 86 7.50 5.12 -15.99
C GLU A 86 6.50 4.37 -15.08
N LEU A 87 6.67 4.46 -13.76
CA LEU A 87 5.74 3.87 -12.79
C LEU A 87 4.32 4.42 -12.95
N GLN A 88 4.18 5.74 -13.13
CA GLN A 88 2.87 6.37 -13.35
C GLN A 88 2.21 5.90 -14.66
N LYS A 89 2.97 5.74 -15.74
CA LYS A 89 2.45 5.21 -17.01
C LYS A 89 1.95 3.76 -16.89
N ASP A 90 2.59 2.96 -16.06
CA ASP A 90 2.21 1.57 -15.82
C ASP A 90 0.87 1.44 -15.07
N LEU A 91 0.42 2.49 -14.37
CA LEU A 91 -0.94 2.56 -13.80
C LEU A 91 -2.02 2.74 -14.87
N VAL A 92 -1.65 3.20 -16.07
CA VAL A 92 -2.53 3.39 -17.21
C VAL A 92 -2.14 2.39 -18.29
N SER A 93 -2.57 1.15 -18.19
CA SER A 93 -2.39 0.17 -19.26
C SER A 93 -3.52 0.29 -20.30
N SER A 94 -3.21 -0.03 -21.57
CA SER A 94 -4.10 0.02 -22.72
C SER A 94 -5.60 -0.20 -22.38
N ASN A 95 -6.38 0.88 -22.33
CA ASN A 95 -7.83 0.97 -22.06
C ASN A 95 -8.29 0.83 -20.60
N ILE A 96 -7.42 0.69 -19.60
CA ILE A 96 -7.85 0.60 -18.18
C ILE A 96 -7.07 1.62 -17.36
N ASN A 97 -7.82 2.59 -16.82
CA ASN A 97 -7.28 3.63 -15.96
C ASN A 97 -7.47 3.19 -14.49
N CYS A 98 -6.37 3.02 -13.75
CA CYS A 98 -6.34 2.61 -12.35
C CYS A 98 -7.25 3.48 -11.48
N LYS A 99 -7.17 4.81 -11.58
CA LYS A 99 -7.98 5.78 -10.83
C LYS A 99 -9.48 5.54 -11.02
N THR A 100 -9.91 5.33 -12.26
CA THR A 100 -11.32 5.10 -12.58
C THR A 100 -11.83 3.78 -12.01
N GLU A 101 -11.06 2.72 -12.16
CA GLU A 101 -11.45 1.39 -11.69
C GLU A 101 -11.40 1.29 -10.16
N MET A 102 -10.40 1.90 -9.50
CA MET A 102 -10.34 1.97 -8.04
C MET A 102 -11.45 2.84 -7.45
N LYS A 103 -11.85 3.91 -8.13
CA LYS A 103 -13.03 4.70 -7.74
C LYS A 103 -14.32 3.88 -7.83
N LYS A 104 -14.48 3.04 -8.85
CA LYS A 104 -15.62 2.11 -8.94
C LYS A 104 -15.62 1.13 -7.78
N LEU A 105 -14.47 0.50 -7.48
CA LEU A 105 -14.34 -0.41 -6.34
C LEU A 105 -14.70 0.29 -5.02
N LYS A 106 -14.16 1.48 -4.79
CA LYS A 106 -14.48 2.30 -3.61
C LYS A 106 -15.98 2.53 -3.48
N ASN A 107 -16.67 2.87 -4.58
CA ASN A 107 -18.11 3.10 -4.56
C ASN A 107 -18.89 1.82 -4.22
N ILE A 108 -18.52 0.67 -4.84
CA ILE A 108 -19.13 -0.62 -4.55
C ILE A 108 -18.98 -0.98 -3.07
N VAL A 109 -17.78 -0.81 -2.51
CA VAL A 109 -17.49 -1.15 -1.11
C VAL A 109 -18.15 -0.17 -0.12
N ASN A 110 -18.32 1.09 -0.50
CA ASN A 110 -19.11 2.04 0.30
C ASN A 110 -20.56 1.60 0.43
N TRP A 111 -21.20 1.26 -0.69
CA TRP A 111 -22.58 0.74 -0.69
C TRP A 111 -22.71 -0.51 0.16
N LEU A 112 -21.76 -1.43 0.07
CA LEU A 112 -21.73 -2.67 0.85
C LEU A 112 -21.61 -2.39 2.36
N GLY A 113 -20.78 -1.42 2.76
CA GLY A 113 -20.61 -1.04 4.17
C GLY A 113 -21.84 -0.33 4.77
N ASP A 114 -22.54 0.44 3.97
CA ASP A 114 -23.75 1.14 4.41
C ASP A 114 -24.92 0.18 4.58
N SER A 115 -24.89 -0.98 3.90
CA SER A 115 -25.93 -2.02 3.97
C SER A 115 -26.07 -2.66 5.34
N THR A 116 -24.99 -2.71 6.12
CA THR A 116 -24.97 -3.41 7.42
C THR A 116 -25.40 -2.53 8.61
N SER A 117 -25.48 -1.21 8.42
CA SER A 117 -25.66 -0.26 9.53
C SER A 117 -26.97 0.51 9.50
N ASN A 118 -27.79 0.37 8.45
CA ASN A 118 -28.96 1.23 8.26
C ASN A 118 -30.27 0.44 8.05
N ALA A 119 -31.25 0.60 8.94
CA ALA A 119 -32.55 -0.07 8.83
C ALA A 119 -33.29 0.28 7.52
N TYR A 120 -33.13 1.48 6.99
CA TYR A 120 -33.68 1.86 5.69
C TYR A 120 -33.11 1.02 4.53
N TYR A 121 -31.84 0.60 4.64
CA TYR A 121 -31.22 -0.22 3.63
C TYR A 121 -31.90 -1.58 3.52
N LEU A 122 -32.31 -2.18 4.65
CA LEU A 122 -32.99 -3.48 4.65
C LEU A 122 -34.31 -3.39 3.85
N ILE A 123 -35.05 -2.30 4.02
CA ILE A 123 -36.28 -2.06 3.24
C ILE A 123 -35.93 -1.93 1.76
N ILE A 124 -35.02 -1.05 1.39
CA ILE A 124 -34.59 -0.83 0.00
C ILE A 124 -34.09 -2.14 -0.62
N ASN A 125 -33.32 -2.92 0.15
CA ASN A 125 -32.74 -4.18 -0.33
C ASN A 125 -33.81 -5.23 -0.66
N VAL A 126 -34.85 -5.34 0.16
CA VAL A 126 -35.94 -6.30 -0.10
C VAL A 126 -36.76 -5.92 -1.33
N PHE A 127 -36.94 -4.61 -1.60
CA PHE A 127 -37.64 -4.13 -2.79
C PHE A 127 -36.82 -4.18 -4.07
N LEU A 128 -35.53 -3.79 -4.00
CA LEU A 128 -34.66 -3.61 -5.17
C LEU A 128 -33.57 -4.66 -5.30
N MET A 129 -33.51 -5.64 -4.41
CA MET A 129 -32.47 -6.68 -4.39
C MET A 129 -31.03 -6.13 -4.48
N SER A 130 -30.80 -4.97 -3.82
CA SER A 130 -29.58 -4.16 -3.96
C SER A 130 -28.30 -4.94 -3.68
N ASP A 131 -28.29 -5.84 -2.68
CA ASP A 131 -27.15 -6.69 -2.37
C ASP A 131 -26.69 -7.54 -3.55
N ILE A 132 -27.66 -8.08 -4.31
CA ILE A 132 -27.35 -8.91 -5.48
C ILE A 132 -26.69 -8.08 -6.57
N PHE A 133 -27.15 -6.85 -6.81
CA PHE A 133 -26.51 -5.96 -7.80
C PHE A 133 -25.11 -5.54 -7.36
N ILE A 134 -24.93 -5.22 -6.07
CA ILE A 134 -23.61 -4.87 -5.51
C ILE A 134 -22.64 -6.04 -5.69
N LEU A 135 -23.06 -7.26 -5.36
CA LEU A 135 -22.24 -8.47 -5.53
C LEU A 135 -21.93 -8.76 -7.00
N CYS A 136 -22.89 -8.58 -7.91
CA CYS A 136 -22.63 -8.71 -9.34
C CYS A 136 -21.60 -7.68 -9.83
N ASN A 137 -21.71 -6.42 -9.40
CA ASN A 137 -20.78 -5.38 -9.75
C ASN A 137 -19.37 -5.66 -9.20
N LEU A 138 -19.29 -6.15 -7.96
CA LEU A 138 -18.03 -6.53 -7.34
C LEU A 138 -17.34 -7.68 -8.10
N GLU A 139 -18.10 -8.70 -8.47
CA GLU A 139 -17.57 -9.84 -9.21
C GLU A 139 -17.14 -9.45 -10.64
N GLU A 140 -17.89 -8.60 -11.33
CA GLU A 140 -17.48 -8.05 -12.63
C GLU A 140 -16.20 -7.24 -12.51
N TRP A 141 -16.09 -6.42 -11.47
CA TRP A 141 -14.88 -5.65 -11.20
C TRP A 141 -13.69 -6.59 -10.93
N ARG A 142 -13.89 -7.64 -10.11
CA ARG A 142 -12.88 -8.62 -9.77
C ARG A 142 -12.35 -9.37 -11.01
N ILE A 143 -13.26 -9.84 -11.86
CA ILE A 143 -12.89 -10.54 -13.09
C ILE A 143 -12.10 -9.63 -14.03
N LYS A 144 -12.50 -8.36 -14.13
CA LYS A 144 -11.88 -7.41 -15.04
C LYS A 144 -10.52 -6.89 -14.55
N ASN A 145 -10.39 -6.65 -13.25
CA ASN A 145 -9.28 -5.89 -12.68
C ASN A 145 -8.46 -6.66 -11.63
N GLY A 146 -8.92 -7.84 -11.17
CA GLY A 146 -8.29 -8.54 -10.06
C GLY A 146 -6.81 -8.84 -10.29
N TYR A 147 -6.44 -9.26 -11.50
CA TYR A 147 -5.04 -9.55 -11.86
C TYR A 147 -4.16 -8.28 -11.99
N LYS A 148 -4.77 -7.10 -12.11
CA LYS A 148 -4.05 -5.82 -12.20
C LYS A 148 -3.85 -5.17 -10.84
N LEU A 149 -4.70 -5.52 -9.88
CA LEU A 149 -4.67 -4.93 -8.54
C LEU A 149 -3.30 -5.14 -7.87
N GLU A 150 -2.76 -6.35 -7.98
CA GLU A 150 -1.43 -6.69 -7.46
C GLU A 150 -0.36 -5.74 -8.03
N LYS A 151 -0.30 -5.59 -9.35
CA LYS A 151 0.64 -4.68 -10.01
C LYS A 151 0.44 -3.22 -9.58
N TRP A 152 -0.81 -2.75 -9.41
CA TRP A 152 -1.07 -1.39 -8.93
C TRP A 152 -0.58 -1.17 -7.50
N LEU A 153 -0.73 -2.19 -6.64
CA LEU A 153 -0.22 -2.15 -5.27
C LEU A 153 1.31 -2.21 -5.20
N GLU A 154 1.95 -2.99 -6.07
CA GLU A 154 3.41 -3.02 -6.21
C GLU A 154 3.96 -1.66 -6.63
N ILE A 155 3.38 -1.03 -7.65
CA ILE A 155 3.77 0.32 -8.10
C ILE A 155 3.60 1.34 -6.97
N MET A 156 2.47 1.29 -6.26
CA MET A 156 2.23 2.17 -5.12
C MET A 156 3.27 1.96 -4.03
N GLY A 157 3.60 0.70 -3.70
CA GLY A 157 4.62 0.38 -2.71
C GLY A 157 6.02 0.85 -3.12
N GLU A 158 6.38 0.74 -4.41
CA GLU A 158 7.65 1.26 -4.92
C GLU A 158 7.73 2.79 -4.80
N ILE A 159 6.66 3.50 -5.15
CA ILE A 159 6.60 4.96 -5.01
C ILE A 159 6.64 5.35 -3.52
N GLU A 160 5.93 4.64 -2.65
CA GLU A 160 5.92 4.90 -1.20
C GLU A 160 7.31 4.68 -0.58
N ALA A 161 8.03 3.65 -1.04
CA ALA A 161 9.43 3.43 -0.64
C ALA A 161 10.35 4.57 -1.10
N LEU A 162 10.22 5.00 -2.36
CA LEU A 162 11.01 6.13 -2.89
C LEU A 162 10.72 7.43 -2.16
N VAL A 163 9.45 7.71 -1.84
CA VAL A 163 9.05 8.89 -1.05
C VAL A 163 9.65 8.82 0.35
N SER A 164 9.59 7.67 1.02
CA SER A 164 10.17 7.48 2.35
C SER A 164 11.68 7.69 2.35
N LEU A 165 12.39 7.19 1.33
CA LEU A 165 13.82 7.40 1.16
C LEU A 165 14.14 8.87 0.87
N SER A 166 13.36 9.55 0.03
CA SER A 166 13.59 10.96 -0.31
C SER A 166 13.38 11.90 0.87
N THR A 167 12.57 11.50 1.86
CA THR A 167 12.38 12.28 3.10
C THR A 167 13.70 12.48 3.83
N LEU A 168 14.55 11.44 3.90
CA LEU A 168 15.88 11.58 4.51
C LEU A 168 16.75 12.62 3.79
N ALA A 169 16.72 12.63 2.46
CA ALA A 169 17.47 13.60 1.67
C ALA A 169 16.92 15.02 1.82
N PHE A 170 15.61 15.16 1.98
CA PHE A 170 14.94 16.44 2.20
C PHE A 170 15.20 17.01 3.59
N GLU A 171 15.21 16.16 4.62
CA GLU A 171 15.46 16.58 6.00
C GLU A 171 16.94 16.92 6.27
N HIS A 172 17.87 16.44 5.42
CA HIS A 172 19.31 16.59 5.58
C HIS A 172 19.97 17.14 4.32
N GLU A 173 19.59 18.34 3.93
CA GLU A 173 20.13 19.02 2.75
C GLU A 173 21.66 19.26 2.82
N GLU A 174 22.22 19.31 4.04
CA GLU A 174 23.65 19.49 4.30
C GLU A 174 24.48 18.21 4.08
N TRP A 175 23.85 17.05 3.92
CA TRP A 175 24.55 15.80 3.66
C TRP A 175 24.98 15.71 2.20
N THR A 176 26.06 14.95 1.95
CA THR A 176 26.65 14.88 0.62
C THR A 176 26.24 13.60 -0.10
N TYR A 177 25.83 13.73 -1.36
CA TYR A 177 25.60 12.56 -2.20
C TYR A 177 26.90 11.84 -2.48
N PRO A 178 26.96 10.52 -2.26
CA PRO A 178 28.17 9.71 -2.44
C PRO A 178 28.48 9.46 -3.92
N THR A 179 29.72 9.06 -4.18
CA THR A 179 30.14 8.57 -5.49
C THR A 179 30.38 7.06 -5.46
N ILE A 180 29.79 6.32 -6.39
CA ILE A 180 30.06 4.88 -6.55
C ILE A 180 31.32 4.70 -7.38
N SER A 181 32.29 3.97 -6.84
CA SER A 181 33.52 3.59 -7.51
C SER A 181 33.38 2.28 -8.28
N GLY A 182 34.11 2.16 -9.41
CA GLY A 182 34.24 0.91 -10.15
C GLY A 182 35.18 -0.12 -9.51
N VAL A 183 35.87 0.23 -8.41
CA VAL A 183 36.78 -0.61 -7.68
C VAL A 183 36.43 -0.71 -6.22
N ASN A 184 36.86 -1.79 -5.56
CA ASN A 184 36.62 -1.98 -4.11
C ASN A 184 37.53 -1.05 -3.31
N GLU A 185 37.03 0.16 -3.05
CA GLU A 185 37.68 1.17 -2.21
C GLU A 185 36.65 1.86 -1.33
N ILE A 186 37.08 2.47 -0.24
CA ILE A 186 36.30 3.35 0.60
C ILE A 186 37.11 4.59 0.86
N GLU A 187 36.56 5.75 0.50
CA GLU A 187 37.14 7.06 0.84
C GLU A 187 36.07 7.91 1.49
N ALA A 188 36.35 8.41 2.69
CA ALA A 188 35.43 9.19 3.49
C ALA A 188 36.12 10.44 4.03
N LYS A 189 35.46 11.59 3.91
CA LYS A 189 35.85 12.86 4.53
C LYS A 189 34.77 13.27 5.53
N ALA A 190 35.19 13.53 6.76
CA ALA A 190 34.30 13.92 7.87
C ALA A 190 33.07 13.02 7.97
N LEU A 191 33.26 11.71 7.89
CA LEU A 191 32.18 10.73 7.96
C LEU A 191 31.64 10.63 9.38
N ALA A 192 30.34 10.75 9.55
CA ALA A 192 29.65 10.71 10.84
C ALA A 192 28.52 9.69 10.86
N HIS A 193 28.10 9.28 12.05
CA HIS A 193 27.03 8.29 12.20
C HIS A 193 25.66 8.97 12.07
N PRO A 194 24.84 8.60 11.08
CA PRO A 194 23.56 9.25 10.81
C PRO A 194 22.61 9.35 12.01
N LEU A 195 22.55 8.32 12.84
CA LEU A 195 21.62 8.25 13.98
C LEU A 195 22.09 9.00 15.22
N LEU A 196 23.28 9.61 15.21
CA LEU A 196 23.81 10.36 16.37
C LEU A 196 23.54 11.86 16.28
N GLY A 197 23.13 12.38 15.12
CA GLY A 197 22.87 13.79 14.90
C GLY A 197 24.04 14.67 15.37
N ASP A 198 23.75 15.74 16.12
CA ASP A 198 24.75 16.71 16.64
C ASP A 198 25.81 16.11 17.57
N ARG A 199 25.55 14.92 18.12
CA ARG A 199 26.53 14.21 18.98
C ARG A 199 27.55 13.41 18.19
N ALA A 200 27.39 13.31 16.88
CA ALA A 200 28.27 12.53 16.03
C ALA A 200 29.66 13.16 15.95
N LYS A 201 30.69 12.35 16.12
CA LYS A 201 32.08 12.73 15.84
C LYS A 201 32.43 12.24 14.45
N SER A 202 32.84 13.17 13.59
CA SER A 202 33.24 12.85 12.24
C SER A 202 34.70 12.38 12.17
N ASN A 203 34.99 11.48 11.25
CA ASN A 203 36.32 10.93 11.01
C ASN A 203 36.59 10.81 9.51
N ASP A 204 37.84 10.99 9.12
CA ASP A 204 38.30 10.66 7.79
C ASP A 204 38.72 9.17 7.76
N PHE A 205 38.48 8.53 6.63
CA PHE A 205 38.87 7.13 6.45
C PHE A 205 39.18 6.85 4.97
N LYS A 206 40.22 6.04 4.76
CA LYS A 206 40.59 5.57 3.41
C LYS A 206 40.98 4.10 3.47
N LEU A 207 40.45 3.33 2.55
CA LEU A 207 40.83 1.95 2.28
C LEU A 207 40.89 1.79 0.75
N TYR A 208 42.10 1.58 0.21
CA TYR A 208 42.27 1.44 -1.23
C TYR A 208 42.02 0.01 -1.68
N GLY A 209 41.67 -0.19 -2.95
CA GLY A 209 41.30 -1.49 -3.50
C GLY A 209 42.46 -2.52 -3.45
N SER A 210 43.70 -2.11 -3.28
CA SER A 210 44.86 -2.98 -3.04
C SER A 210 45.00 -3.46 -1.60
N GLU A 211 44.40 -2.73 -0.65
CA GLU A 211 44.41 -3.03 0.79
C GLU A 211 43.27 -3.97 1.13
N LYS A 212 43.57 -5.08 1.78
CA LYS A 212 42.56 -6.10 2.08
C LYS A 212 42.02 -6.02 3.50
N VAL A 213 42.73 -5.37 4.41
CA VAL A 213 42.40 -5.33 5.84
C VAL A 213 42.73 -3.97 6.41
N ALA A 214 41.79 -3.40 7.19
CA ALA A 214 42.03 -2.28 8.04
C ALA A 214 41.81 -2.68 9.51
N LEU A 215 42.84 -2.53 10.36
CA LEU A 215 42.76 -2.85 11.78
C LEU A 215 42.49 -1.56 12.57
N ILE A 216 41.36 -1.53 13.28
CA ILE A 216 40.95 -0.40 14.10
C ILE A 216 41.17 -0.75 15.57
N THR A 217 42.13 -0.07 16.21
CA THR A 217 42.51 -0.29 17.62
C THR A 217 42.21 0.93 18.47
N GLY A 218 42.12 0.73 19.78
CA GLY A 218 41.92 1.82 20.74
C GLY A 218 41.41 1.30 22.08
N SER A 219 41.35 2.17 23.10
CA SER A 219 40.84 1.82 24.43
C SER A 219 39.34 1.44 24.40
N ASN A 220 38.83 0.83 25.46
CA ASN A 220 37.39 0.63 25.60
C ASN A 220 36.65 1.97 25.60
N MET A 221 35.43 1.99 25.08
CA MET A 221 34.62 3.22 24.93
C MET A 221 35.20 4.31 23.98
N SER A 222 36.27 4.00 23.22
CA SER A 222 36.85 4.97 22.27
C SER A 222 36.07 5.16 20.97
N GLY A 223 34.92 4.48 20.82
CA GLY A 223 34.06 4.61 19.63
C GLY A 223 34.40 3.68 18.47
N LYS A 224 35.26 2.65 18.67
CA LYS A 224 35.63 1.68 17.59
C LYS A 224 34.42 1.04 16.91
N SER A 225 33.50 0.48 17.69
CA SER A 225 32.29 -0.14 17.18
C SER A 225 31.36 0.85 16.49
N THR A 226 31.25 2.07 17.04
CA THR A 226 30.49 3.16 16.42
C THR A 226 31.07 3.54 15.07
N PHE A 227 32.39 3.63 14.96
CA PHE A 227 33.07 3.94 13.70
C PHE A 227 32.83 2.86 12.63
N LEU A 228 32.95 1.57 12.98
CA LEU A 228 32.65 0.49 12.06
C LEU A 228 31.18 0.51 11.58
N ARG A 229 30.25 0.77 12.49
CA ARG A 229 28.83 0.96 12.16
C ARG A 229 28.62 2.17 11.25
N THR A 230 29.35 3.26 11.49
CA THR A 230 29.30 4.48 10.66
C THR A 230 29.65 4.20 9.21
N ILE A 231 30.72 3.46 8.96
CA ILE A 231 31.12 3.06 7.60
C ILE A 231 30.01 2.21 6.96
N GLY A 232 29.59 1.13 7.61
CA GLY A 232 28.57 0.23 7.09
C GLY A 232 27.24 0.94 6.81
N PHE A 233 26.81 1.82 7.70
CA PHE A 233 25.56 2.56 7.54
C PHE A 233 25.60 3.50 6.32
N ASN A 234 26.69 4.26 6.17
CA ASN A 234 26.84 5.17 5.03
C ASN A 234 27.05 4.39 3.70
N MET A 235 27.63 3.20 3.72
CA MET A 235 27.64 2.32 2.53
C MET A 235 26.20 1.91 2.14
N VAL A 236 25.36 1.55 3.11
CA VAL A 236 23.94 1.23 2.85
C VAL A 236 23.22 2.44 2.25
N LEU A 237 23.39 3.64 2.82
CA LEU A 237 22.82 4.86 2.26
C LEU A 237 23.27 5.08 0.82
N THR A 238 24.57 4.86 0.53
CA THR A 238 25.12 4.94 -0.83
C THR A 238 24.43 3.99 -1.80
N TYR A 239 24.22 2.74 -1.39
CA TYR A 239 23.57 1.73 -2.25
C TYR A 239 22.09 2.01 -2.48
N LEU A 240 21.44 2.74 -1.56
CA LEU A 240 20.08 3.24 -1.72
C LEU A 240 20.01 4.53 -2.56
N GLY A 241 21.15 5.11 -2.98
CA GLY A 241 21.18 6.37 -3.71
C GLY A 241 20.91 7.60 -2.85
N LEU A 242 21.10 7.49 -1.54
CA LEU A 242 20.84 8.54 -0.56
C LEU A 242 22.10 9.33 -0.22
N PRO A 243 21.95 10.59 0.28
CA PRO A 243 23.09 11.34 0.81
C PRO A 243 23.65 10.65 2.07
N THR A 244 24.95 10.80 2.28
CA THR A 244 25.68 10.29 3.43
C THR A 244 26.03 11.42 4.39
N PHE A 245 26.06 11.13 5.68
CA PHE A 245 26.45 12.12 6.69
C PHE A 245 27.97 12.29 6.67
N SER A 246 28.45 13.03 5.67
CA SER A 246 29.86 13.26 5.38
C SER A 246 30.05 14.54 4.58
N LYS A 247 31.28 15.01 4.47
CA LYS A 247 31.70 16.04 3.49
C LYS A 247 32.13 15.46 2.15
N GLY A 248 32.16 14.15 2.03
CA GLY A 248 32.44 13.39 0.83
C GLY A 248 32.58 11.91 1.14
N PHE A 249 31.90 11.07 0.40
CA PHE A 249 31.94 9.61 0.54
C PHE A 249 32.01 8.95 -0.83
N LYS A 250 32.94 8.03 -0.97
CA LYS A 250 33.14 7.24 -2.18
C LYS A 250 33.34 5.77 -1.79
N CYS A 251 32.60 4.84 -2.37
CA CYS A 251 32.84 3.42 -2.15
C CYS A 251 32.50 2.59 -3.40
N GLY A 252 33.11 1.41 -3.49
CA GLY A 252 32.74 0.39 -4.46
C GLY A 252 31.48 -0.37 -4.05
N ILE A 253 30.81 -1.01 -5.00
CA ILE A 253 29.67 -1.91 -4.70
C ILE A 253 30.25 -3.25 -4.22
N SER A 254 29.90 -3.64 -3.00
CA SER A 254 30.33 -4.89 -2.37
C SER A 254 29.27 -5.42 -1.41
N ASN A 255 29.33 -6.70 -1.07
CA ASN A 255 28.49 -7.26 -0.01
C ASN A 255 29.01 -6.83 1.35
N ILE A 256 28.09 -6.39 2.22
CA ILE A 256 28.41 -5.99 3.57
C ILE A 256 28.08 -7.15 4.51
N TYR A 257 29.11 -7.65 5.22
CA TYR A 257 28.95 -8.66 6.26
C TYR A 257 29.40 -8.07 7.59
N THR A 258 28.60 -8.24 8.65
CA THR A 258 28.93 -7.75 9.98
C THR A 258 28.89 -8.88 11.00
N CYS A 259 29.87 -8.88 11.90
CA CYS A 259 29.86 -9.74 13.08
C CYS A 259 30.14 -8.85 14.29
N MET A 260 29.11 -8.60 15.07
CA MET A 260 29.20 -7.78 16.29
C MET A 260 28.64 -8.56 17.46
N ARG A 261 29.18 -8.37 18.66
CA ARG A 261 28.58 -8.93 19.86
C ARG A 261 27.22 -8.30 20.10
N THR A 262 26.19 -9.12 20.31
CA THR A 262 24.80 -8.72 20.54
C THR A 262 24.53 -8.25 21.98
N GLN A 263 25.52 -8.35 22.90
CA GLN A 263 25.42 -7.94 24.28
C GLN A 263 26.42 -6.81 24.57
N ASP A 264 26.09 -5.60 24.14
CA ASP A 264 26.49 -4.40 24.85
C ASP A 264 25.23 -3.98 25.65
N ASN A 265 25.07 -4.48 26.85
CA ASN A 265 24.13 -3.90 27.81
C ASN A 265 24.64 -2.51 28.16
N LEU A 266 23.99 -1.50 27.62
CA LEU A 266 24.29 -0.09 27.90
C LEU A 266 23.97 0.30 29.35
N ASP A 267 23.24 -0.56 30.09
CA ASP A 267 22.86 -0.35 31.51
C ASP A 267 23.87 -0.91 32.52
N GLU A 268 24.77 -1.77 32.09
CA GLU A 268 25.86 -2.24 32.95
C GLU A 268 27.18 -1.75 32.34
N ASN A 269 27.88 -0.85 33.06
CA ASN A 269 29.24 -0.35 32.78
C ASN A 269 30.32 -1.45 32.74
N ILE A 270 30.02 -2.61 32.15
CA ILE A 270 30.92 -3.77 32.02
C ILE A 270 31.10 -4.07 30.55
N SER A 271 32.25 -3.67 30.04
CA SER A 271 32.73 -4.04 28.68
C SER A 271 33.64 -5.25 28.77
#